data_b813b0dc9c1c693824cfd43ff8492823
#
_entry.id   b813b0dc9c1c693824cfd43ff8492823
#
_cell.length_a   1.000
_cell.length_b   1.000
_cell.length_c   1.000
_cell.angle_alpha   90.00
_cell.angle_beta   90.00
_cell.angle_gamma   90.00
#
_symmetry.space_group_name_H-M   'P 1'
#
loop_
_entity.id
_entity.type
_entity.pdbx_description
1 polymer ?
#
loop_
_entity_poly.entity_id
_entity_poly.type
_entity_poly.pdbx_seq_one_letter_code
_entity_poly.pdbx_strand_id
1 'polypeptide(L)'
;SDVYKRQVEGCLEKVPSRFELILLAAGRARQLSTTSREPMVEWDNDKSTIVALREIEQGLIDRETLNKTLEEDVLLDEFAAPEQKDSDIVG
;
A
#
# COMPACT_ATOMS: atom_id res chain seq x y z
N SER A 1 6.26 -19.05 -1.87
CA SER A 1 6.44 -19.49 -3.25
C SER A 1 7.63 -18.78 -3.89
N ASP A 2 7.99 -19.25 -5.07
CA ASP A 2 9.15 -18.72 -5.78
C ASP A 2 8.94 -17.28 -6.21
N VAL A 3 7.71 -16.92 -6.56
CA VAL A 3 7.41 -15.55 -6.99
C VAL A 3 7.62 -14.58 -5.84
N TYR A 4 7.09 -14.92 -4.68
CA TYR A 4 7.22 -14.07 -3.50
C TYR A 4 8.70 -13.92 -3.10
N LYS A 5 9.42 -15.03 -3.08
CA LYS A 5 10.83 -15.01 -2.70
C LYS A 5 11.65 -14.15 -3.66
N ARG A 6 11.40 -14.28 -4.95
CA ARG A 6 12.10 -13.48 -5.96
C ARG A 6 11.79 -11.99 -5.81
N GLN A 7 10.52 -11.68 -5.55
CA GLN A 7 10.13 -10.30 -5.35
C GLN A 7 10.78 -9.69 -4.11
N VAL A 8 10.83 -10.45 -3.02
CA VAL A 8 11.48 -9.98 -1.80
C VAL A 8 12.96 -9.71 -2.06
N GLU A 9 13.63 -10.63 -2.74
CA GLU A 9 15.06 -10.46 -3.02
C GLU A 9 15.33 -9.23 -3.88
N GLY A 10 14.49 -9.00 -4.88
CA GLY A 10 14.62 -7.81 -5.71
C GLY A 10 14.40 -6.52 -4.94
N CYS A 11 13.48 -6.55 -3.99
CA CYS A 11 13.18 -5.38 -3.17
C CYS A 11 14.31 -5.04 -2.21
N LEU A 12 15.10 -6.03 -1.79
CA LEU A 12 16.17 -5.78 -0.82
C LEU A 12 17.27 -4.87 -1.36
N GLU A 13 17.33 -4.69 -2.67
CA GLU A 13 18.23 -3.71 -3.26
C GLU A 13 17.78 -2.28 -2.97
N LYS A 14 16.48 -2.07 -2.86
CA LYS A 14 15.91 -0.75 -2.58
C LYS A 14 15.70 -0.51 -1.09
N VAL A 15 15.32 -1.56 -0.37
CA VAL A 15 15.07 -1.50 1.06
C VAL A 15 15.89 -2.61 1.71
N PRO A 16 17.14 -2.33 2.10
CA PRO A 16 18.06 -3.39 2.57
C PRO A 16 17.60 -4.12 3.81
N SER A 17 16.81 -3.50 4.68
CA SER A 17 16.31 -4.16 5.87
C SER A 17 15.10 -5.02 5.54
N ARG A 18 15.24 -6.33 5.73
CA ARG A 18 14.12 -7.25 5.48
C ARG A 18 12.92 -6.93 6.37
N PHE A 19 13.19 -6.53 7.61
CA PHE A 19 12.12 -6.17 8.54
C PHE A 19 11.33 -4.94 8.01
N GLU A 20 12.04 -3.90 7.62
CA GLU A 20 11.40 -2.70 7.08
C GLU A 20 10.68 -3.01 5.78
N LEU A 21 11.25 -3.84 4.95
CA LEU A 21 10.63 -4.23 3.69
C LEU A 21 9.28 -4.90 3.94
N ILE A 22 9.24 -5.82 4.89
CA ILE A 22 8.00 -6.54 5.18
C ILE A 22 6.94 -5.59 5.72
N LEU A 23 7.33 -4.67 6.60
CA LEU A 23 6.39 -3.67 7.11
C LEU A 23 5.86 -2.77 6.00
N LEU A 24 6.75 -2.33 5.12
CA LEU A 24 6.37 -1.48 4.01
C LEU A 24 5.42 -2.20 3.05
N ALA A 25 5.77 -3.43 2.70
CA ALA A 25 4.95 -4.22 1.79
C ALA A 25 3.58 -4.51 2.39
N ALA A 26 3.54 -4.85 3.68
CA ALA A 26 2.28 -5.12 4.35
C ALA A 26 1.39 -3.88 4.39
N GLY A 27 1.98 -2.73 4.71
CA GLY A 27 1.24 -1.48 4.75
C GLY A 27 0.66 -1.11 3.39
N ARG A 28 1.47 -1.23 2.34
CA ARG A 28 1.00 -0.91 1.00
C ARG A 28 -0.05 -1.91 0.53
N ALA A 29 0.17 -3.20 0.80
CA ALA A 29 -0.79 -4.23 0.41
C ALA A 29 -2.14 -3.99 1.08
N ARG A 30 -2.13 -3.62 2.35
CA ARG A 30 -3.35 -3.32 3.07
C ARG A 30 -4.06 -2.11 2.45
N GLN A 31 -3.30 -1.08 2.10
CA GLN A 31 -3.86 0.09 1.46
C GLN A 31 -4.54 -0.28 0.13
N LEU A 32 -3.88 -1.09 -0.68
CA LEU A 32 -4.43 -1.52 -1.96
C LEU A 32 -5.67 -2.38 -1.79
N SER A 33 -5.75 -3.14 -0.70
CA SER A 33 -6.87 -4.04 -0.46
C SER A 33 -8.08 -3.33 0.14
N THR A 34 -7.86 -2.27 0.92
CA THR A 34 -8.93 -1.67 1.70
C THR A 34 -9.40 -0.33 1.17
N THR A 35 -8.72 0.23 0.17
CA THR A 35 -9.13 1.49 -0.43
C THR A 35 -9.37 1.30 -1.92
N SER A 36 -9.87 2.33 -2.56
CA SER A 36 -10.06 2.30 -4.02
C SER A 36 -8.83 2.78 -4.77
N ARG A 37 -7.71 2.92 -4.08
CA ARG A 37 -6.48 3.41 -4.70
C ARG A 37 -5.93 2.39 -5.69
N GLU A 38 -5.57 2.88 -6.86
CA GLU A 38 -5.01 2.03 -7.90
C GLU A 38 -3.52 1.81 -7.68
N PRO A 39 -3.01 0.61 -7.91
CA PRO A 39 -1.57 0.39 -7.83
C PRO A 39 -0.86 1.06 -9.00
N MET A 40 0.44 1.31 -8.82
CA MET A 40 1.26 1.94 -9.83
C MET A 40 1.93 0.95 -10.78
N VAL A 41 1.55 -0.31 -10.68
CA VAL A 41 1.95 -1.39 -11.59
C VAL A 41 0.71 -2.22 -11.89
N GLU A 42 0.78 -3.07 -12.89
CA GLU A 42 -0.35 -3.92 -13.24
C GLU A 42 -0.62 -4.95 -12.15
N TRP A 43 -1.91 -5.23 -11.92
CA TRP A 43 -2.31 -6.26 -10.96
C TRP A 43 -1.88 -7.65 -11.42
N ASP A 44 -2.10 -7.97 -12.70
CA ASP A 44 -1.77 -9.27 -13.29
C ASP A 44 -2.36 -10.44 -12.50
N ASN A 45 -3.52 -10.22 -11.87
CA ASN A 45 -4.19 -11.22 -11.04
C ASN A 45 -3.35 -11.65 -9.82
N ASP A 46 -2.36 -10.87 -9.46
CA ASP A 46 -1.55 -11.15 -8.28
C ASP A 46 -2.22 -10.64 -7.02
N LYS A 47 -1.80 -11.19 -5.89
CA LYS A 47 -2.27 -10.71 -4.61
C LYS A 47 -1.67 -9.34 -4.31
N SER A 48 -2.35 -8.57 -3.46
CA SER A 48 -1.91 -7.21 -3.14
C SER A 48 -0.49 -7.17 -2.59
N THR A 49 -0.06 -8.20 -1.84
CA THR A 49 1.31 -8.24 -1.33
C THR A 49 2.33 -8.29 -2.45
N ILE A 50 2.07 -9.10 -3.47
CA ILE A 50 2.97 -9.21 -4.63
C ILE A 50 2.99 -7.90 -5.40
N VAL A 51 1.84 -7.29 -5.59
CA VAL A 51 1.75 -6.00 -6.28
C VAL A 51 2.54 -4.95 -5.50
N ALA A 52 2.39 -4.92 -4.18
CA ALA A 52 3.13 -3.97 -3.33
C ALA A 52 4.64 -4.18 -3.47
N LEU A 53 5.09 -5.43 -3.47
CA LEU A 53 6.50 -5.73 -3.62
C LEU A 53 7.03 -5.27 -4.97
N ARG A 54 6.25 -5.42 -6.03
CA ARG A 54 6.67 -4.95 -7.35
C ARG A 54 6.80 -3.42 -7.37
N GLU A 55 5.88 -2.72 -6.71
CA GLU A 55 5.99 -1.27 -6.62
C GLU A 55 7.27 -0.85 -5.89
N ILE A 56 7.59 -1.56 -4.81
CA ILE A 56 8.79 -1.26 -4.03
C ILE A 56 10.04 -1.56 -4.84
N GLU A 57 10.05 -2.68 -5.54
CA GLU A 57 11.18 -3.07 -6.36
C GLU A 57 11.49 -2.03 -7.43
N GLN A 58 10.46 -1.45 -8.00
CA GLN A 58 10.62 -0.44 -9.05
C GLN A 58 10.86 0.95 -8.49
N GLY A 59 10.95 1.09 -7.17
CA GLY A 59 11.21 2.36 -6.53
C GLY A 59 10.02 3.30 -6.50
N LEU A 60 8.83 2.81 -6.76
CA LEU A 60 7.63 3.62 -6.81
C LEU A 60 7.03 3.88 -5.43
N ILE A 61 7.28 2.97 -4.49
CA ILE A 61 6.80 3.09 -3.12
C ILE A 61 7.98 2.92 -2.16
N ASP A 62 8.11 3.84 -1.22
CA ASP A 62 9.03 3.71 -0.10
C ASP A 62 8.26 4.17 1.14
N ARG A 63 8.94 4.21 2.29
CA ARG A 63 8.26 4.57 3.53
C ARG A 63 7.63 5.96 3.46
N GLU A 64 8.36 6.90 2.91
CA GLU A 64 7.89 8.28 2.82
C GLU A 64 6.68 8.40 1.91
N THR A 65 6.75 7.79 0.73
CA THR A 65 5.62 7.84 -0.21
C THR A 65 4.41 7.11 0.35
N LEU A 66 4.61 5.99 1.02
CA LEU A 66 3.49 5.28 1.63
C LEU A 66 2.81 6.14 2.70
N ASN A 67 3.59 6.75 3.58
CA ASN A 67 3.04 7.60 4.62
C ASN A 67 2.26 8.77 4.02
N LYS A 68 2.76 9.33 2.94
CA LYS A 68 2.08 10.43 2.28
C LYS A 68 0.74 9.99 1.71
N THR A 69 0.69 8.82 1.07
CA THR A 69 -0.56 8.31 0.53
C THR A 69 -1.55 7.94 1.63
N LEU A 70 -1.06 7.46 2.76
CA LEU A 70 -1.92 7.16 3.89
C LEU A 70 -2.54 8.44 4.46
N GLU A 71 -1.78 9.52 4.53
CA GLU A 71 -2.31 10.81 4.94
C GLU A 71 -3.38 11.30 3.98
N GLU A 72 -3.13 11.15 2.68
CA GLU A 72 -4.10 11.51 1.66
C GLU A 72 -5.38 10.71 1.81
N ASP A 73 -5.26 9.43 2.10
CA ASP A 73 -6.42 8.57 2.28
C ASP A 73 -7.26 9.01 3.48
N VAL A 74 -6.62 9.40 4.56
CA VAL A 74 -7.33 9.90 5.73
C VAL A 74 -8.08 11.20 5.39
N LEU A 75 -7.43 12.11 4.68
CA LEU A 75 -8.06 13.35 4.28
C LEU A 75 -9.24 13.12 3.36
N LEU A 76 -9.08 12.22 2.39
CA LEU A 76 -10.16 11.90 1.47
C LEU A 76 -11.34 11.30 2.20
N ASP A 77 -11.07 10.45 3.18
CA ASP A 77 -12.13 9.84 3.97
C ASP A 77 -12.91 10.90 4.74
N GLU A 78 -12.21 11.85 5.33
CA GLU A 78 -12.85 12.93 6.08
C GLU A 78 -13.70 13.82 5.20
N PHE A 79 -13.21 14.17 4.02
CA PHE A 79 -13.93 15.06 3.12
C PHE A 79 -15.00 14.34 2.32
N ALA A 80 -14.82 13.06 2.05
CA ALA A 80 -15.73 12.32 1.21
C ALA A 80 -16.96 11.81 1.95
N ALA A 81 -16.88 11.68 3.27
CA ALA A 81 -17.96 11.10 4.03
C ALA A 81 -18.41 11.94 5.24
N PRO A 82 -18.41 13.28 5.14
CA PRO A 82 -18.83 14.09 6.29
C PRO A 82 -20.30 13.88 6.66
N GLU A 83 -21.16 13.72 5.68
CA GLU A 83 -22.57 13.49 5.94
C GLU A 83 -22.83 12.18 6.64
N GLN A 84 -22.08 11.17 6.24
CA GLN A 84 -22.19 9.86 6.85
C GLN A 84 -21.79 9.90 8.31
N LYS A 85 -20.73 10.64 8.61
CA LYS A 85 -20.29 10.82 9.98
C LYS A 85 -21.32 11.57 10.81
N ASP A 86 -21.89 12.59 10.24
CA ASP A 86 -22.95 13.35 10.93
C ASP A 86 -24.14 12.47 11.24
N SER A 87 -24.51 11.62 10.31
CA SER A 87 -25.60 10.68 10.51
C SER A 87 -25.31 9.75 11.68
N ASP A 88 -24.09 9.28 11.76
CA ASP A 88 -23.69 8.38 12.84
C ASP A 88 -23.77 9.09 14.18
N ILE A 89 -23.36 10.34 14.23
CA ILE A 89 -23.39 11.11 15.47
C ILE A 89 -24.83 11.35 15.93
N VAL A 90 -25.67 11.71 15.00
CA VAL A 90 -27.07 11.99 15.31
C VAL A 90 -27.81 10.72 15.67
N GLY A 91 -27.50 9.67 14.96
CA GLY A 91 -28.13 8.38 15.20
C GLY A 91 -27.62 7.73 16.46
#